data_420f70d024f7602303b5f616d502d057
#
_entry.id   420f70d024f7602303b5f616d502d057
#
_cell.length_a   1.000
_cell.length_b   1.000
_cell.length_c   1.000
_cell.angle_alpha   90.00
_cell.angle_beta   90.00
_cell.angle_gamma   90.00
#
_symmetry.space_group_name_H-M   'P 1'
#
loop_
_entity.id
_entity.type
_entity.pdbx_description
1 polymer ?
#
loop_
_entity_poly.entity_id
_entity_poly.type
_entity_poly.pdbx_seq_one_letter_code
_entity_poly.pdbx_strand_id
1 'polypeptide(L)'
;MRDTEYIIVGDGYAALFFAHQLLKENKDFIIFSEGKKSASQISAGMINPVVLKRFTSFWQAKEQIDFLHKTLSEIEQYTGKNYLINKPIQRIFHNEEERELWQKKMKEESLRPFLHPVFEELDVVKNPFSSGRVNHSARLDVEAFFGDILQYLQRNEYLIKERFDYNSLDVENSQYKDIKFKNIVFAEGIAVKQNPYFKEIPIHINKGHHLVINLSVPLEGDFTIKKKHFIFPLENGKYYYGGTYDRERTDENVDEEAKEQLINGLSQFYPEKFDVEEINVGFRPTVADRRPILGRHEKHKNLYVFNGLGARGILNGCYFSKELFDFIEDKKDLLPEVNLTRFTEQK
;
A
#
# COMPACT_ATOMS: atom_id res chain seq x y z
N MET A 1 -21.29 28.12 8.30
CA MET A 1 -20.70 26.96 9.01
C MET A 1 -21.15 25.71 8.24
N ARG A 2 -20.26 24.86 7.81
CA ARG A 2 -20.54 23.61 7.11
C ARG A 2 -20.59 22.50 8.14
N ASP A 3 -21.57 21.61 8.05
CA ASP A 3 -21.62 20.39 8.88
C ASP A 3 -21.18 19.20 8.05
N THR A 4 -20.40 18.27 8.67
CA THR A 4 -20.01 17.00 8.04
C THR A 4 -19.99 15.87 9.06
N GLU A 5 -20.18 14.63 8.63
CA GLU A 5 -20.04 13.49 9.55
C GLU A 5 -18.57 13.13 9.76
N TYR A 6 -17.73 13.24 8.72
CA TYR A 6 -16.33 12.84 8.80
C TYR A 6 -15.38 13.88 8.20
N ILE A 7 -14.24 14.04 8.86
CA ILE A 7 -13.04 14.63 8.28
C ILE A 7 -12.01 13.51 8.14
N ILE A 8 -11.40 13.39 6.96
CA ILE A 8 -10.26 12.50 6.71
C ILE A 8 -9.02 13.36 6.49
N VAL A 9 -7.93 13.05 7.17
CA VAL A 9 -6.66 13.75 6.99
C VAL A 9 -5.66 12.83 6.31
N GLY A 10 -5.28 13.17 5.06
CA GLY A 10 -4.41 12.38 4.18
C GLY A 10 -5.12 11.92 2.91
N ASP A 11 -4.33 11.45 1.93
CA ASP A 11 -4.81 11.03 0.60
C ASP A 11 -4.17 9.72 0.11
N GLY A 12 -3.56 8.95 1.01
CA GLY A 12 -3.01 7.63 0.71
C GLY A 12 -4.08 6.53 0.65
N TYR A 13 -3.66 5.27 0.48
CA TYR A 13 -4.58 4.11 0.43
C TYR A 13 -5.54 4.05 1.62
N ALA A 14 -5.08 4.34 2.84
CA ALA A 14 -5.94 4.35 4.02
C ALA A 14 -7.10 5.34 3.86
N ALA A 15 -6.79 6.58 3.46
CA ALA A 15 -7.77 7.64 3.28
C ALA A 15 -8.75 7.32 2.14
N LEU A 16 -8.24 6.93 0.95
CA LEU A 16 -9.10 6.72 -0.21
C LEU A 16 -10.01 5.49 -0.07
N PHE A 17 -9.52 4.39 0.49
CA PHE A 17 -10.39 3.24 0.76
C PHE A 17 -11.40 3.52 1.87
N PHE A 18 -11.03 4.32 2.88
CA PHE A 18 -12.00 4.76 3.90
C PHE A 18 -13.05 5.71 3.31
N ALA A 19 -12.65 6.65 2.45
CA ALA A 19 -13.58 7.51 1.72
C ALA A 19 -14.55 6.70 0.85
N HIS A 20 -14.07 5.62 0.20
CA HIS A 20 -14.95 4.71 -0.54
C HIS A 20 -16.02 4.07 0.38
N GLN A 21 -15.67 3.65 1.62
CA GLN A 21 -16.67 3.14 2.56
C GLN A 21 -17.72 4.21 2.91
N LEU A 22 -17.30 5.46 3.09
CA LEU A 22 -18.21 6.56 3.38
C LEU A 22 -19.14 6.86 2.20
N LEU A 23 -18.63 6.87 0.96
CA LEU A 23 -19.44 7.00 -0.27
C LEU A 23 -20.49 5.90 -0.35
N LYS A 24 -20.10 4.67 -0.12
CA LYS A 24 -20.98 3.49 -0.17
C LYS A 24 -22.12 3.55 0.86
N GLU A 25 -21.85 4.09 2.03
CA GLU A 25 -22.81 4.21 3.14
C GLU A 25 -23.51 5.58 3.17
N ASN A 26 -23.36 6.38 2.10
CA ASN A 26 -23.97 7.72 1.94
C ASN A 26 -23.67 8.66 3.12
N LYS A 27 -22.43 8.65 3.63
CA LYS A 27 -21.96 9.53 4.70
C LYS A 27 -21.35 10.81 4.13
N ASP A 28 -21.63 11.93 4.78
CA ASP A 28 -20.97 13.19 4.45
C ASP A 28 -19.54 13.23 4.99
N PHE A 29 -18.59 13.63 4.14
CA PHE A 29 -17.20 13.74 4.54
C PHE A 29 -16.43 14.80 3.79
N ILE A 30 -15.28 15.18 4.35
CA ILE A 30 -14.31 16.08 3.73
C ILE A 30 -12.92 15.49 3.91
N ILE A 31 -12.11 15.46 2.86
CA ILE A 31 -10.71 15.05 2.89
C ILE A 31 -9.82 16.28 2.84
N PHE A 32 -8.85 16.37 3.75
CA PHE A 32 -7.75 17.34 3.69
C PHE A 32 -6.48 16.67 3.20
N SER A 33 -5.88 17.21 2.15
CA SER A 33 -4.64 16.72 1.55
C SER A 33 -3.71 17.86 1.16
N GLU A 34 -2.42 17.73 1.48
CA GLU A 34 -1.40 18.68 1.04
C GLU A 34 -1.14 18.66 -0.49
N GLY A 35 -1.64 17.64 -1.19
CA GLY A 35 -1.40 17.45 -2.62
C GLY A 35 0.02 16.97 -2.98
N LYS A 36 0.84 16.58 -1.98
CA LYS A 36 2.16 15.97 -2.19
C LYS A 36 2.02 14.50 -2.53
N LYS A 37 2.89 13.99 -3.41
CA LYS A 37 2.91 12.55 -3.71
C LYS A 37 3.21 11.73 -2.44
N SER A 38 2.26 10.90 -2.04
CA SER A 38 2.39 10.01 -0.89
C SER A 38 3.18 8.74 -1.25
N ALA A 39 3.63 8.01 -0.22
CA ALA A 39 4.22 6.67 -0.40
C ALA A 39 3.28 5.71 -1.15
N SER A 40 1.98 5.91 -1.05
CA SER A 40 0.98 5.13 -1.77
C SER A 40 1.03 5.39 -3.27
N GLN A 41 1.10 6.65 -3.69
CA GLN A 41 1.12 7.09 -5.09
C GLN A 41 2.40 6.70 -5.83
N ILE A 42 3.53 6.52 -5.12
CA ILE A 42 4.78 6.06 -5.71
C ILE A 42 5.02 4.55 -5.51
N SER A 43 4.05 3.83 -5.00
CA SER A 43 4.16 2.39 -4.76
C SER A 43 4.13 1.58 -6.06
N ALA A 44 4.68 0.35 -6.00
CA ALA A 44 4.65 -0.59 -7.12
C ALA A 44 3.26 -1.17 -7.44
N GLY A 45 2.24 -0.85 -6.66
CA GLY A 45 0.89 -1.40 -6.86
C GLY A 45 0.77 -2.91 -6.58
N MET A 46 1.72 -3.54 -5.90
CA MET A 46 1.76 -5.01 -5.77
C MET A 46 0.63 -5.57 -4.89
N ILE A 47 -0.13 -6.48 -5.47
CA ILE A 47 -1.10 -7.36 -4.80
C ILE A 47 -0.48 -8.74 -4.73
N ASN A 48 0.01 -9.13 -3.55
CA ASN A 48 0.79 -10.36 -3.39
C ASN A 48 0.39 -11.11 -2.11
N PRO A 49 -0.20 -12.32 -2.23
CA PRO A 49 -0.63 -13.14 -1.09
C PRO A 49 0.53 -13.80 -0.33
N VAL A 50 1.74 -13.81 -0.88
CA VAL A 50 2.87 -14.58 -0.35
C VAL A 50 4.03 -13.69 0.07
N VAL A 51 4.62 -13.96 1.23
CA VAL A 51 5.91 -13.40 1.64
C VAL A 51 7.03 -14.17 0.94
N LEU A 52 7.45 -13.73 -0.24
CA LEU A 52 8.34 -14.46 -1.15
C LEU A 52 9.75 -14.72 -0.59
N LYS A 53 10.18 -14.05 0.46
CA LYS A 53 11.47 -14.32 1.11
C LYS A 53 11.48 -15.65 1.88
N ARG A 54 10.32 -16.13 2.34
CA ARG A 54 10.21 -17.32 3.21
C ARG A 54 9.15 -18.30 2.70
N PHE A 55 8.45 -17.96 1.63
CA PHE A 55 7.26 -18.65 1.13
C PHE A 55 6.27 -18.94 2.26
N THR A 56 5.79 -17.89 2.88
CA THR A 56 4.73 -17.95 3.90
C THR A 56 3.52 -17.16 3.43
N SER A 57 2.33 -17.63 3.78
CA SER A 57 1.11 -16.88 3.50
C SER A 57 1.13 -15.53 4.23
N PHE A 58 0.60 -14.51 3.58
CA PHE A 58 0.29 -13.26 4.25
C PHE A 58 -0.94 -13.45 5.16
N TRP A 59 -0.98 -12.71 6.24
CA TRP A 59 -2.09 -12.76 7.19
C TRP A 59 -3.43 -12.36 6.53
N GLN A 60 -4.43 -13.25 6.61
CA GLN A 60 -5.74 -13.07 5.96
C GLN A 60 -5.63 -12.76 4.44
N ALA A 61 -4.67 -13.39 3.75
CA ALA A 61 -4.36 -13.07 2.36
C ALA A 61 -5.57 -13.26 1.44
N LYS A 62 -6.29 -14.36 1.60
CA LYS A 62 -7.44 -14.69 0.76
C LYS A 62 -8.57 -13.70 0.98
N GLU A 63 -8.94 -13.48 2.23
CA GLU A 63 -10.01 -12.58 2.65
C GLU A 63 -9.75 -11.14 2.17
N GLN A 64 -8.52 -10.67 2.31
CA GLN A 64 -8.12 -9.33 1.86
C GLN A 64 -8.15 -9.19 0.34
N ILE A 65 -7.73 -10.22 -0.42
CA ILE A 65 -7.75 -10.20 -1.88
C ILE A 65 -9.20 -10.24 -2.39
N ASP A 66 -10.03 -11.15 -1.86
CA ASP A 66 -11.43 -11.26 -2.25
C ASP A 66 -12.19 -9.95 -1.98
N PHE A 67 -11.92 -9.33 -0.81
CA PHE A 67 -12.50 -8.03 -0.46
C PHE A 67 -12.01 -6.91 -1.39
N LEU A 68 -10.71 -6.90 -1.74
CA LEU A 68 -10.14 -5.91 -2.66
C LEU A 68 -10.80 -6.01 -4.05
N HIS A 69 -10.95 -7.21 -4.61
CA HIS A 69 -11.60 -7.39 -5.91
C HIS A 69 -13.02 -6.83 -5.92
N LYS A 70 -13.80 -7.11 -4.86
CA LYS A 70 -15.14 -6.55 -4.70
C LYS A 70 -15.12 -5.02 -4.63
N THR A 71 -14.24 -4.47 -3.80
CA THR A 71 -14.09 -3.02 -3.61
C THR A 71 -13.68 -2.31 -4.90
N LEU A 72 -12.74 -2.88 -5.67
CA LEU A 72 -12.34 -2.30 -6.95
C LEU A 72 -13.49 -2.32 -7.97
N SER A 73 -14.31 -3.37 -8.01
CA SER A 73 -15.50 -3.42 -8.84
C SER A 73 -16.57 -2.38 -8.43
N GLU A 74 -16.69 -2.10 -7.13
CA GLU A 74 -17.56 -1.04 -6.61
C GLU A 74 -17.02 0.35 -7.00
N ILE A 75 -15.70 0.57 -6.94
CA ILE A 75 -15.05 1.82 -7.36
C ILE A 75 -15.21 2.04 -8.88
N GLU A 76 -15.10 0.98 -9.68
CA GLU A 76 -15.30 1.02 -11.12
C GLU A 76 -16.69 1.58 -11.51
N GLN A 77 -17.72 1.34 -10.70
CA GLN A 77 -19.08 1.83 -10.98
C GLN A 77 -19.19 3.36 -11.05
N TYR A 78 -18.42 4.10 -10.25
CA TYR A 78 -18.47 5.56 -10.25
C TYR A 78 -17.29 6.23 -10.95
N THR A 79 -16.20 5.52 -11.20
CA THR A 79 -15.04 6.04 -11.95
C THR A 79 -15.09 5.63 -13.42
N GLY A 80 -15.80 4.56 -13.76
CA GLY A 80 -15.87 4.00 -15.11
C GLY A 80 -14.61 3.26 -15.56
N LYS A 81 -13.69 2.91 -14.64
CA LYS A 81 -12.36 2.38 -14.96
C LYS A 81 -11.98 1.19 -14.10
N ASN A 82 -11.44 0.14 -14.72
CA ASN A 82 -10.84 -0.99 -14.03
C ASN A 82 -9.36 -0.71 -13.75
N TYR A 83 -8.96 -0.87 -12.51
CA TYR A 83 -7.59 -0.60 -12.04
C TYR A 83 -6.77 -1.86 -11.81
N LEU A 84 -7.32 -3.05 -12.03
CA LEU A 84 -6.63 -4.30 -11.77
C LEU A 84 -5.84 -4.76 -13.00
N ILE A 85 -4.53 -4.81 -12.87
CA ILE A 85 -3.62 -5.36 -13.87
C ILE A 85 -3.35 -6.83 -13.52
N ASN A 86 -4.02 -7.74 -14.24
CA ASN A 86 -3.94 -9.19 -14.02
C ASN A 86 -2.66 -9.80 -14.62
N LYS A 87 -1.50 -9.37 -14.10
CA LYS A 87 -0.19 -9.92 -14.44
C LYS A 87 0.42 -10.57 -13.21
N PRO A 88 0.39 -11.90 -13.09
CA PRO A 88 0.84 -12.62 -11.91
C PRO A 88 2.33 -12.42 -11.66
N ILE A 89 2.75 -12.61 -10.42
CA ILE A 89 4.16 -12.57 -10.05
C ILE A 89 4.83 -13.86 -10.50
N GLN A 90 5.91 -13.73 -11.25
CA GLN A 90 6.82 -14.82 -11.62
C GLN A 90 8.10 -14.68 -10.79
N ARG A 91 8.27 -15.56 -9.79
CA ARG A 91 9.41 -15.59 -8.86
C ARG A 91 10.58 -16.34 -9.51
N ILE A 92 11.66 -15.65 -9.87
CA ILE A 92 12.93 -16.29 -10.28
C ILE A 92 13.62 -16.83 -9.03
N PHE A 93 13.92 -18.11 -8.98
CA PHE A 93 14.64 -18.71 -7.86
C PHE A 93 16.10 -18.28 -7.85
N HIS A 94 16.64 -18.11 -6.65
CA HIS A 94 18.03 -17.70 -6.47
C HIS A 94 19.00 -18.90 -6.59
N ASN A 95 18.55 -20.06 -6.16
CA ASN A 95 19.31 -21.32 -6.12
C ASN A 95 18.34 -22.51 -6.09
N GLU A 96 18.88 -23.74 -6.12
CA GLU A 96 18.09 -24.97 -6.10
C GLU A 96 17.36 -25.16 -4.76
N GLU A 97 17.97 -24.76 -3.63
CA GLU A 97 17.36 -24.85 -2.32
C GLU A 97 16.07 -24.02 -2.22
N GLU A 98 16.03 -22.86 -2.88
CA GLU A 98 14.81 -22.04 -2.93
C GLU A 98 13.72 -22.70 -3.77
N ARG A 99 14.08 -23.34 -4.87
CA ARG A 99 13.16 -24.10 -5.71
C ARG A 99 12.59 -25.32 -4.97
N GLU A 100 13.43 -26.10 -4.27
CA GLU A 100 13.01 -27.21 -3.42
C GLU A 100 12.11 -26.75 -2.28
N LEU A 101 12.44 -25.60 -1.66
CA LEU A 101 11.59 -25.01 -0.63
C LEU A 101 10.21 -24.65 -1.18
N TRP A 102 10.12 -24.11 -2.40
CA TRP A 102 8.84 -23.87 -3.06
C TRP A 102 8.05 -25.16 -3.25
N GLN A 103 8.68 -26.23 -3.75
CA GLN A 103 8.05 -27.55 -3.94
C GLN A 103 7.51 -28.15 -2.63
N LYS A 104 8.21 -27.90 -1.52
CA LYS A 104 7.75 -28.30 -0.18
C LYS A 104 6.56 -27.43 0.25
N LYS A 105 6.68 -26.13 0.10
CA LYS A 105 5.71 -25.13 0.58
C LYS A 105 4.38 -25.15 -0.18
N MET A 106 4.36 -25.46 -1.47
CA MET A 106 3.11 -25.56 -2.24
C MET A 106 2.19 -26.70 -1.77
N LYS A 107 2.68 -27.63 -0.93
CA LYS A 107 1.89 -28.68 -0.33
C LYS A 107 1.16 -28.25 0.96
N GLU A 108 1.58 -27.13 1.56
CA GLU A 108 0.95 -26.57 2.75
C GLU A 108 -0.43 -25.99 2.38
N GLU A 109 -1.46 -26.26 3.16
CA GLU A 109 -2.84 -25.86 2.89
C GLU A 109 -2.98 -24.36 2.68
N SER A 110 -2.29 -23.55 3.50
CA SER A 110 -2.30 -22.10 3.45
C SER A 110 -1.60 -21.50 2.22
N LEU A 111 -0.76 -22.28 1.53
CA LEU A 111 0.04 -21.81 0.38
C LEU A 111 -0.36 -22.47 -0.93
N ARG A 112 -0.98 -23.65 -0.86
CA ARG A 112 -1.43 -24.40 -2.05
C ARG A 112 -2.26 -23.58 -3.05
N PRO A 113 -3.15 -22.66 -2.63
CA PRO A 113 -3.88 -21.81 -3.59
C PRO A 113 -2.98 -20.80 -4.32
N PHE A 114 -1.86 -20.44 -3.71
CA PHE A 114 -1.02 -19.32 -4.15
C PHE A 114 0.25 -19.74 -4.90
N LEU A 115 0.81 -20.91 -4.61
CA LEU A 115 2.05 -21.36 -5.24
C LEU A 115 1.72 -22.34 -6.38
N HIS A 116 1.97 -21.91 -7.63
CA HIS A 116 1.73 -22.75 -8.81
C HIS A 116 2.70 -23.93 -8.83
N PRO A 117 2.23 -25.17 -9.16
CA PRO A 117 3.07 -26.38 -9.09
C PRO A 117 4.04 -26.53 -10.29
N VAL A 118 3.78 -25.84 -11.40
CA VAL A 118 4.61 -25.92 -12.60
C VAL A 118 5.64 -24.79 -12.59
N PHE A 119 6.90 -25.14 -12.88
CA PHE A 119 7.97 -24.17 -13.04
C PHE A 119 8.11 -23.78 -14.51
N GLU A 120 8.53 -22.54 -14.74
CA GLU A 120 8.66 -21.95 -16.05
C GLU A 120 10.07 -21.37 -16.23
N GLU A 121 10.63 -21.51 -17.41
CA GLU A 121 11.83 -20.79 -17.83
C GLU A 121 11.40 -19.50 -18.54
N LEU A 122 12.17 -18.43 -18.33
CA LEU A 122 11.92 -17.12 -18.91
C LEU A 122 13.08 -16.77 -19.86
N ASP A 123 12.80 -16.66 -21.14
CA ASP A 123 13.83 -16.50 -22.19
C ASP A 123 14.58 -15.17 -22.11
N VAL A 124 13.92 -14.13 -21.60
CA VAL A 124 14.44 -12.75 -21.58
C VAL A 124 15.32 -12.40 -20.37
N VAL A 125 15.46 -13.34 -19.40
CA VAL A 125 16.24 -13.12 -18.17
C VAL A 125 16.98 -14.38 -17.74
N LYS A 126 18.11 -14.22 -17.06
CA LYS A 126 18.86 -15.35 -16.47
C LYS A 126 18.08 -15.98 -15.31
N ASN A 127 17.62 -17.21 -15.50
CA ASN A 127 16.87 -17.96 -14.48
C ASN A 127 17.29 -19.45 -14.46
N PRO A 128 18.56 -19.77 -14.14
CA PRO A 128 19.11 -21.14 -14.25
C PRO A 128 18.42 -22.16 -13.33
N PHE A 129 17.65 -21.71 -12.36
CA PHE A 129 16.86 -22.56 -11.44
C PHE A 129 15.37 -22.48 -11.71
N SER A 130 14.96 -21.98 -12.90
CA SER A 130 13.58 -21.72 -13.30
C SER A 130 12.89 -20.64 -12.45
N SER A 131 11.59 -20.56 -12.58
CA SER A 131 10.74 -19.61 -11.85
C SER A 131 9.42 -20.25 -11.46
N GLY A 132 8.77 -19.70 -10.43
CA GLY A 132 7.47 -20.15 -9.92
C GLY A 132 6.44 -19.03 -9.97
N ARG A 133 5.23 -19.35 -10.44
CA ARG A 133 4.12 -18.40 -10.51
C ARG A 133 3.38 -18.30 -9.18
N VAL A 134 3.11 -17.07 -8.75
CA VAL A 134 2.22 -16.80 -7.61
C VAL A 134 0.82 -16.54 -8.14
N ASN A 135 -0.08 -17.49 -7.92
CA ASN A 135 -1.49 -17.34 -8.25
C ASN A 135 -2.16 -16.27 -7.38
N HIS A 136 -3.23 -15.67 -7.87
CA HIS A 136 -3.97 -14.59 -7.19
C HIS A 136 -3.11 -13.35 -6.86
N SER A 137 -1.93 -13.24 -7.47
CA SER A 137 -1.17 -12.00 -7.46
C SER A 137 -1.49 -11.16 -8.68
N ALA A 138 -1.44 -9.85 -8.51
CA ALA A 138 -1.76 -8.86 -9.54
C ALA A 138 -1.05 -7.55 -9.23
N ARG A 139 -1.31 -6.52 -10.00
CA ARG A 139 -0.95 -5.13 -9.68
C ARG A 139 -2.17 -4.23 -9.74
N LEU A 140 -2.17 -3.21 -8.92
CA LEU A 140 -3.04 -2.06 -9.07
C LEU A 140 -2.36 -1.08 -10.05
N ASP A 141 -3.10 -0.53 -11.00
CA ASP A 141 -2.70 0.66 -11.73
C ASP A 141 -2.76 1.86 -10.78
N VAL A 142 -1.62 2.16 -10.17
CA VAL A 142 -1.53 3.16 -9.10
C VAL A 142 -1.80 4.56 -9.62
N GLU A 143 -1.27 4.89 -10.80
CA GLU A 143 -1.39 6.22 -11.39
C GLU A 143 -2.86 6.50 -11.74
N ALA A 144 -3.49 5.59 -12.46
CA ALA A 144 -4.91 5.72 -12.82
C ALA A 144 -5.80 5.72 -11.57
N PHE A 145 -5.58 4.81 -10.61
CA PHE A 145 -6.37 4.71 -9.39
C PHE A 145 -6.37 6.02 -8.59
N PHE A 146 -5.19 6.59 -8.31
CA PHE A 146 -5.11 7.85 -7.58
C PHE A 146 -5.61 9.03 -8.40
N GLY A 147 -5.25 9.10 -9.68
CA GLY A 147 -5.67 10.17 -10.58
C GLY A 147 -7.19 10.29 -10.67
N ASP A 148 -7.86 9.20 -10.98
CA ASP A 148 -9.30 9.18 -11.20
C ASP A 148 -10.09 9.37 -9.90
N ILE A 149 -9.69 8.71 -8.79
CA ILE A 149 -10.39 8.86 -7.52
C ILE A 149 -10.22 10.27 -6.95
N LEU A 150 -9.01 10.81 -6.93
CA LEU A 150 -8.80 12.18 -6.44
C LEU A 150 -9.54 13.21 -7.30
N GLN A 151 -9.60 13.00 -8.62
CA GLN A 151 -10.38 13.84 -9.51
C GLN A 151 -11.90 13.73 -9.23
N TYR A 152 -12.39 12.50 -9.01
CA TYR A 152 -13.80 12.27 -8.64
C TYR A 152 -14.14 13.00 -7.34
N LEU A 153 -13.30 12.83 -6.30
CA LEU A 153 -13.50 13.45 -5.00
C LEU A 153 -13.44 14.99 -5.09
N GLN A 154 -12.53 15.53 -5.92
CA GLN A 154 -12.42 16.98 -6.12
C GLN A 154 -13.65 17.54 -6.84
N ARG A 155 -14.14 16.88 -7.91
CA ARG A 155 -15.33 17.31 -8.66
C ARG A 155 -16.60 17.31 -7.83
N ASN A 156 -16.69 16.41 -6.85
CA ASN A 156 -17.83 16.30 -5.94
C ASN A 156 -17.63 17.05 -4.61
N GLU A 157 -16.63 17.93 -4.52
CA GLU A 157 -16.37 18.81 -3.37
C GLU A 157 -16.04 18.06 -2.07
N TYR A 158 -15.61 16.79 -2.16
CA TYR A 158 -15.14 16.01 -1.01
C TYR A 158 -13.67 16.27 -0.65
N LEU A 159 -12.86 16.80 -1.57
CA LEU A 159 -11.42 16.99 -1.40
C LEU A 159 -11.05 18.48 -1.33
N ILE A 160 -10.44 18.88 -0.21
CA ILE A 160 -9.82 20.17 -0.02
C ILE A 160 -8.30 20.01 -0.09
N LYS A 161 -7.67 20.65 -1.09
CA LYS A 161 -6.21 20.65 -1.25
C LYS A 161 -5.56 21.64 -0.30
N GLU A 162 -5.53 21.30 0.96
CA GLU A 162 -4.96 22.12 2.03
C GLU A 162 -4.35 21.21 3.10
N ARG A 163 -3.21 21.64 3.66
CA ARG A 163 -2.62 21.00 4.81
C ARG A 163 -3.54 21.17 6.03
N PHE A 164 -3.81 20.07 6.74
CA PHE A 164 -4.58 20.13 7.97
C PHE A 164 -3.80 20.87 9.06
N ASP A 165 -4.39 21.92 9.62
CA ASP A 165 -3.80 22.73 10.68
C ASP A 165 -4.35 22.29 12.05
N TYR A 166 -3.55 21.59 12.82
CA TYR A 166 -3.95 21.10 14.15
C TYR A 166 -4.28 22.23 15.13
N ASN A 167 -3.74 23.45 14.94
CA ASN A 167 -4.02 24.59 15.81
C ASN A 167 -5.44 25.14 15.58
N SER A 168 -6.04 24.86 14.43
CA SER A 168 -7.40 25.24 14.09
C SER A 168 -8.44 24.21 14.52
N LEU A 169 -8.02 23.11 15.19
CA LEU A 169 -8.90 22.05 15.64
C LEU A 169 -9.34 22.26 17.08
N ASP A 170 -10.62 22.49 17.28
CA ASP A 170 -11.29 22.49 18.57
C ASP A 170 -12.01 21.13 18.77
N VAL A 171 -11.32 20.21 19.45
CA VAL A 171 -11.82 18.84 19.66
C VAL A 171 -13.03 18.80 20.58
N GLU A 172 -13.05 19.68 21.59
CA GLU A 172 -14.13 19.69 22.61
C GLU A 172 -15.45 20.13 21.98
N ASN A 173 -15.42 21.10 21.08
CA ASN A 173 -16.60 21.57 20.37
C ASN A 173 -16.83 20.85 19.03
N SER A 174 -16.01 19.85 18.68
CA SER A 174 -16.06 19.13 17.40
C SER A 174 -16.07 20.09 16.20
N GLN A 175 -15.16 21.06 16.20
CA GLN A 175 -15.05 22.10 15.18
C GLN A 175 -13.64 22.20 14.61
N TYR A 176 -13.54 22.29 13.29
CA TYR A 176 -12.31 22.59 12.56
C TYR A 176 -12.57 23.80 11.65
N LYS A 177 -11.94 24.95 11.94
CA LYS A 177 -12.23 26.21 11.25
C LYS A 177 -13.74 26.53 11.30
N ASP A 178 -14.38 26.62 10.13
CA ASP A 178 -15.83 26.85 9.96
C ASP A 178 -16.64 25.55 9.75
N ILE A 179 -16.00 24.39 9.93
CA ILE A 179 -16.60 23.05 9.74
C ILE A 179 -16.90 22.43 11.09
N LYS A 180 -18.14 22.01 11.34
CA LYS A 180 -18.51 21.10 12.40
C LYS A 180 -18.43 19.66 11.91
N PHE A 181 -17.92 18.77 12.74
CA PHE A 181 -17.74 17.36 12.39
C PHE A 181 -18.22 16.42 13.50
N LYS A 182 -18.51 15.17 13.16
CA LYS A 182 -18.74 14.11 14.14
C LYS A 182 -17.45 13.37 14.46
N ASN A 183 -16.68 13.00 13.44
CA ASN A 183 -15.49 12.16 13.57
C ASN A 183 -14.35 12.68 12.70
N ILE A 184 -13.10 12.54 13.16
CA ILE A 184 -11.89 12.73 12.34
C ILE A 184 -11.11 11.42 12.25
N VAL A 185 -10.71 11.02 11.04
CA VAL A 185 -9.84 9.89 10.78
C VAL A 185 -8.50 10.39 10.25
N PHE A 186 -7.45 10.24 11.05
CA PHE A 186 -6.08 10.59 10.66
C PHE A 186 -5.42 9.42 9.91
N ALA A 187 -5.25 9.57 8.60
CA ALA A 187 -4.69 8.60 7.65
C ALA A 187 -3.39 9.11 7.01
N GLU A 188 -2.51 9.68 7.83
CA GLU A 188 -1.42 10.60 7.45
C GLU A 188 -0.09 9.90 7.10
N GLY A 189 -0.06 8.56 7.14
CA GLY A 189 1.19 7.84 6.92
C GLY A 189 2.30 8.28 7.89
N ILE A 190 3.48 8.65 7.38
CA ILE A 190 4.60 9.09 8.22
C ILE A 190 4.37 10.44 8.88
N ALA A 191 3.50 11.29 8.32
CA ALA A 191 3.20 12.61 8.87
C ALA A 191 2.51 12.54 10.25
N VAL A 192 1.98 11.38 10.64
CA VAL A 192 1.47 11.13 11.99
C VAL A 192 2.45 11.47 13.10
N LYS A 193 3.75 11.47 12.83
CA LYS A 193 4.79 11.90 13.79
C LYS A 193 4.69 13.39 14.18
N GLN A 194 3.98 14.19 13.38
CA GLN A 194 3.70 15.60 13.66
C GLN A 194 2.29 15.80 14.28
N ASN A 195 1.45 14.76 14.31
CA ASN A 195 0.10 14.83 14.83
C ASN A 195 0.11 14.89 16.37
N PRO A 196 -0.38 15.94 17.03
CA PRO A 196 -0.32 16.09 18.47
C PRO A 196 -1.12 15.03 19.25
N TYR A 197 -2.08 14.36 18.59
CA TYR A 197 -2.93 13.35 19.20
C TYR A 197 -2.39 11.92 19.04
N PHE A 198 -1.66 11.64 17.93
CA PHE A 198 -1.23 10.28 17.58
C PHE A 198 0.28 10.12 17.32
N LYS A 199 1.11 11.13 17.58
CA LYS A 199 2.57 11.08 17.32
C LYS A 199 3.30 9.95 18.08
N GLU A 200 2.74 9.49 19.19
CA GLU A 200 3.33 8.46 20.05
C GLU A 200 3.06 7.02 19.57
N ILE A 201 2.18 6.83 18.56
CA ILE A 201 1.96 5.48 18.03
C ILE A 201 3.26 4.93 17.43
N PRO A 202 3.53 3.60 17.55
CA PRO A 202 4.81 3.01 17.18
C PRO A 202 4.99 2.82 15.68
N ILE A 203 4.90 3.92 14.93
CA ILE A 203 5.21 3.95 13.50
C ILE A 203 6.71 4.12 13.30
N HIS A 204 7.30 3.21 12.54
CA HIS A 204 8.68 3.28 12.07
C HIS A 204 8.69 3.69 10.60
N ILE A 205 9.53 4.67 10.27
CA ILE A 205 9.74 5.09 8.88
C ILE A 205 10.63 4.04 8.21
N ASN A 206 10.23 3.57 7.04
CA ASN A 206 11.04 2.69 6.21
C ASN A 206 11.20 3.31 4.82
N LYS A 207 12.37 3.87 4.57
CA LYS A 207 12.75 4.50 3.30
C LYS A 207 12.94 3.42 2.23
N GLY A 208 12.54 3.70 1.02
CA GLY A 208 12.74 2.79 -0.11
C GLY A 208 12.89 3.53 -1.41
N HIS A 209 13.74 2.99 -2.29
CA HIS A 209 14.01 3.52 -3.61
C HIS A 209 13.50 2.56 -4.67
N HIS A 210 13.12 3.10 -5.82
CA HIS A 210 12.93 2.35 -7.06
C HIS A 210 13.44 3.16 -8.24
N LEU A 211 13.80 2.46 -9.29
CA LEU A 211 14.22 3.03 -10.56
C LEU A 211 13.08 3.02 -11.57
N VAL A 212 13.03 4.04 -12.41
CA VAL A 212 12.37 4.00 -13.71
C VAL A 212 13.48 3.83 -14.75
N ILE A 213 13.39 2.78 -15.57
CA ILE A 213 14.44 2.36 -16.48
C ILE A 213 13.92 2.12 -17.89
N ASN A 214 14.79 2.28 -18.88
CA ASN A 214 14.60 1.79 -20.24
C ASN A 214 15.41 0.51 -20.44
N LEU A 215 14.77 -0.51 -20.99
CA LEU A 215 15.43 -1.77 -21.37
C LEU A 215 15.70 -1.78 -22.86
N SER A 216 16.92 -2.17 -23.27
CA SER A 216 17.27 -2.30 -24.70
C SER A 216 16.52 -3.45 -25.38
N VAL A 217 16.19 -4.50 -24.64
CA VAL A 217 15.33 -5.61 -25.07
C VAL A 217 14.15 -5.68 -24.11
N PRO A 218 12.90 -5.52 -24.59
CA PRO A 218 11.72 -5.60 -23.74
C PRO A 218 11.57 -6.95 -23.06
N LEU A 219 11.02 -6.94 -21.85
CA LEU A 219 10.60 -8.18 -21.16
C LEU A 219 9.24 -8.60 -21.73
N GLU A 220 9.25 -9.66 -22.51
CA GLU A 220 8.02 -10.26 -23.03
C GLU A 220 7.32 -11.10 -21.95
N GLY A 221 5.99 -11.12 -22.00
CA GLY A 221 5.17 -11.95 -21.14
C GLY A 221 4.16 -11.19 -20.27
N ASP A 222 3.11 -11.90 -19.87
CA ASP A 222 2.00 -11.39 -19.06
C ASP A 222 2.23 -11.62 -17.57
N PHE A 223 3.37 -11.15 -17.06
CA PHE A 223 3.74 -11.33 -15.65
C PHE A 223 4.59 -10.17 -15.10
N THR A 224 4.66 -10.11 -13.78
CA THR A 224 5.59 -9.26 -13.03
C THR A 224 6.74 -10.11 -12.52
N ILE A 225 7.95 -9.83 -12.95
CA ILE A 225 9.13 -10.60 -12.52
C ILE A 225 9.54 -10.18 -11.10
N LYS A 226 9.89 -11.17 -10.27
CA LYS A 226 10.47 -10.98 -8.96
C LYS A 226 11.71 -11.86 -8.77
N LYS A 227 12.89 -11.23 -8.67
CA LYS A 227 14.10 -11.85 -8.11
C LYS A 227 14.41 -11.26 -6.74
N LYS A 228 15.35 -10.35 -6.58
CA LYS A 228 15.54 -9.56 -5.36
C LYS A 228 14.49 -8.43 -5.28
N HIS A 229 14.28 -7.73 -6.37
CA HIS A 229 13.33 -6.64 -6.54
C HIS A 229 12.27 -7.00 -7.58
N PHE A 230 11.20 -6.22 -7.68
CA PHE A 230 10.20 -6.37 -8.72
C PHE A 230 10.61 -5.61 -9.97
N ILE A 231 10.34 -6.18 -11.16
CA ILE A 231 10.40 -5.48 -12.43
C ILE A 231 9.12 -5.73 -13.22
N PHE A 232 8.58 -4.68 -13.82
CA PHE A 232 7.40 -4.75 -14.68
C PHE A 232 7.30 -3.52 -15.58
N PRO A 233 6.61 -3.64 -16.73
CA PRO A 233 6.41 -2.52 -17.64
C PRO A 233 5.48 -1.46 -17.01
N LEU A 234 5.83 -0.20 -17.26
CA LEU A 234 5.01 0.98 -17.05
C LEU A 234 4.33 1.36 -18.37
N GLU A 235 3.39 2.30 -18.33
CA GLU A 235 2.95 2.98 -19.53
C GLU A 235 4.16 3.65 -20.21
N ASN A 236 4.09 3.93 -21.50
CA ASN A 236 5.19 4.55 -22.30
C ASN A 236 6.45 3.70 -22.56
N GLY A 237 6.41 2.39 -22.34
CA GLY A 237 7.52 1.48 -22.66
C GLY A 237 8.67 1.45 -21.66
N LYS A 238 8.59 2.21 -20.57
CA LYS A 238 9.54 2.16 -19.45
C LYS A 238 9.24 1.01 -18.50
N TYR A 239 10.14 0.79 -17.53
CA TYR A 239 9.98 -0.26 -16.53
C TYR A 239 10.20 0.30 -15.12
N TYR A 240 9.37 -0.15 -14.18
CA TYR A 240 9.64 -0.03 -12.76
C TYR A 240 10.65 -1.10 -12.35
N TYR A 241 11.66 -0.75 -11.56
CA TYR A 241 12.53 -1.71 -10.90
C TYR A 241 12.79 -1.31 -9.43
N GLY A 242 12.33 -2.11 -8.49
CA GLY A 242 12.46 -1.79 -7.05
C GLY A 242 11.72 -2.77 -6.14
N GLY A 243 11.63 -2.52 -4.82
CA GLY A 243 12.15 -1.40 -4.07
C GLY A 243 13.13 -1.84 -3.00
N THR A 244 13.90 -0.90 -2.53
CA THR A 244 14.79 -1.10 -1.38
C THR A 244 14.07 -0.93 -0.05
N TYR A 245 14.76 -1.24 1.05
CA TYR A 245 14.27 -1.11 2.43
C TYR A 245 15.41 -0.58 3.31
N ASP A 246 15.22 0.60 3.89
CA ASP A 246 16.12 1.21 4.86
C ASP A 246 15.31 1.74 6.05
N ARG A 247 15.77 1.43 7.26
CA ARG A 247 15.13 1.84 8.53
C ARG A 247 15.90 2.91 9.28
N GLU A 248 17.06 3.26 8.79
CA GLU A 248 17.99 4.17 9.46
C GLU A 248 17.87 5.58 8.91
N ARG A 249 17.72 5.71 7.58
CA ARG A 249 17.62 7.00 6.89
C ARG A 249 16.18 7.46 6.78
N THR A 250 15.94 8.73 7.08
CA THR A 250 14.60 9.34 7.05
C THR A 250 14.53 10.63 6.24
N ASP A 251 15.66 11.05 5.67
CA ASP A 251 15.73 12.21 4.77
C ASP A 251 15.19 11.88 3.36
N GLU A 252 14.83 12.92 2.60
CA GLU A 252 14.24 12.79 1.26
C GLU A 252 15.29 12.63 0.13
N ASN A 253 16.59 12.60 0.46
CA ASN A 253 17.65 12.49 -0.54
C ASN A 253 17.69 11.09 -1.15
N VAL A 254 18.20 11.01 -2.37
CA VAL A 254 18.52 9.74 -3.02
C VAL A 254 19.78 9.18 -2.39
N ASP A 255 19.74 7.91 -1.99
CA ASP A 255 20.91 7.20 -1.46
C ASP A 255 21.64 6.50 -2.60
N GLU A 256 22.90 6.89 -2.87
CA GLU A 256 23.70 6.28 -3.94
C GLU A 256 23.91 4.77 -3.70
N GLU A 257 24.09 4.33 -2.45
CA GLU A 257 24.18 2.89 -2.12
C GLU A 257 22.91 2.13 -2.53
N ALA A 258 21.72 2.72 -2.32
CA ALA A 258 20.46 2.10 -2.71
C ALA A 258 20.32 2.03 -4.24
N LYS A 259 20.79 3.05 -4.94
CA LYS A 259 20.83 3.09 -6.41
C LYS A 259 21.77 2.03 -6.98
N GLU A 260 22.99 1.95 -6.47
CA GLU A 260 23.98 0.92 -6.85
C GLU A 260 23.44 -0.49 -6.55
N GLN A 261 22.82 -0.71 -5.40
CA GLN A 261 22.19 -1.98 -5.07
C GLN A 261 21.13 -2.38 -6.11
N LEU A 262 20.32 -1.44 -6.57
CA LEU A 262 19.30 -1.70 -7.59
C LEU A 262 19.96 -2.01 -8.94
N ILE A 263 20.91 -1.19 -9.41
CA ILE A 263 21.62 -1.40 -10.67
C ILE A 263 22.31 -2.77 -10.69
N ASN A 264 23.08 -3.08 -9.64
CA ASN A 264 23.75 -4.36 -9.50
C ASN A 264 22.76 -5.53 -9.43
N GLY A 265 21.63 -5.35 -8.74
CA GLY A 265 20.59 -6.36 -8.65
C GLY A 265 19.93 -6.68 -9.98
N LEU A 266 19.72 -5.68 -10.85
CA LEU A 266 19.16 -5.88 -12.18
C LEU A 266 20.19 -6.58 -13.11
N SER A 267 21.42 -6.12 -13.12
CA SER A 267 22.50 -6.68 -13.96
C SER A 267 22.79 -8.17 -13.68
N GLN A 268 22.43 -8.68 -12.50
CA GLN A 268 22.59 -10.10 -12.16
C GLN A 268 21.70 -11.03 -12.98
N PHE A 269 20.52 -10.57 -13.42
CA PHE A 269 19.57 -11.44 -14.11
C PHE A 269 19.08 -10.91 -15.46
N TYR A 270 19.15 -9.61 -15.70
CA TYR A 270 18.89 -9.03 -17.02
C TYR A 270 20.23 -8.84 -17.75
N PRO A 271 20.51 -9.61 -18.83
CA PRO A 271 21.83 -9.65 -19.47
C PRO A 271 22.07 -8.48 -20.43
N GLU A 272 21.01 -7.80 -20.85
CA GLU A 272 21.07 -6.76 -21.87
C GLU A 272 21.33 -5.37 -21.26
N LYS A 273 21.52 -4.37 -22.10
CA LYS A 273 21.73 -2.98 -21.67
C LYS A 273 20.43 -2.35 -21.14
N PHE A 274 20.56 -1.47 -20.18
CA PHE A 274 19.49 -0.63 -19.68
C PHE A 274 20.02 0.73 -19.26
N ASP A 275 19.14 1.73 -19.29
CA ASP A 275 19.42 3.10 -18.85
C ASP A 275 18.50 3.46 -17.70
N VAL A 276 19.04 4.13 -16.68
CA VAL A 276 18.27 4.64 -15.55
C VAL A 276 17.81 6.06 -15.88
N GLU A 277 16.51 6.28 -15.95
CA GLU A 277 15.95 7.60 -16.21
C GLU A 277 15.63 8.35 -14.93
N GLU A 278 15.02 7.66 -13.96
CA GLU A 278 14.60 8.27 -12.71
C GLU A 278 14.91 7.36 -11.53
N ILE A 279 15.15 7.98 -10.38
CA ILE A 279 15.13 7.31 -9.09
C ILE A 279 14.14 7.99 -8.16
N ASN A 280 13.23 7.21 -7.61
CA ASN A 280 12.17 7.70 -6.73
C ASN A 280 12.39 7.21 -5.30
N VAL A 281 12.07 8.07 -4.34
CA VAL A 281 12.18 7.83 -2.89
C VAL A 281 10.80 7.84 -2.26
N GLY A 282 10.53 6.91 -1.35
CA GLY A 282 9.29 6.89 -0.60
C GLY A 282 9.44 6.31 0.79
N PHE A 283 8.51 6.67 1.67
CA PHE A 283 8.58 6.37 3.10
C PHE A 283 7.37 5.56 3.54
N ARG A 284 7.57 4.29 3.87
CA ARG A 284 6.50 3.40 4.33
C ARG A 284 6.31 3.57 5.83
N PRO A 285 5.08 3.85 6.30
CA PRO A 285 4.75 3.79 7.72
C PRO A 285 4.64 2.32 8.13
N THR A 286 5.64 1.80 8.84
CA THR A 286 5.72 0.39 9.24
C THR A 286 5.53 0.22 10.74
N VAL A 287 5.01 -0.94 11.14
CA VAL A 287 4.88 -1.37 12.54
C VAL A 287 5.70 -2.63 12.74
N ALA A 288 6.25 -2.82 13.93
CA ALA A 288 7.14 -3.95 14.23
C ALA A 288 6.45 -5.31 14.00
N ASP A 289 5.20 -5.44 14.38
CA ASP A 289 4.36 -6.63 14.19
C ASP A 289 3.78 -6.77 12.78
N ARG A 290 3.98 -5.77 11.90
CA ARG A 290 3.48 -5.72 10.51
C ARG A 290 1.95 -5.75 10.40
N ARG A 291 1.25 -5.30 11.43
CA ARG A 291 -0.20 -5.11 11.43
C ARG A 291 -0.52 -3.62 11.34
N PRO A 292 -1.60 -3.22 10.65
CA PRO A 292 -2.05 -1.83 10.70
C PRO A 292 -2.38 -1.37 12.11
N ILE A 293 -2.46 -0.07 12.31
CA ILE A 293 -2.92 0.54 13.55
C ILE A 293 -4.23 1.26 13.26
N LEU A 294 -5.30 0.77 13.87
CA LEU A 294 -6.62 1.35 13.83
C LEU A 294 -7.08 1.62 15.26
N GLY A 295 -7.87 2.66 15.45
CA GLY A 295 -8.49 2.85 16.76
C GLY A 295 -8.85 4.28 17.06
N ARG A 296 -9.53 4.42 18.19
CA ARG A 296 -10.00 5.67 18.74
C ARG A 296 -8.99 6.22 19.75
N HIS A 297 -8.84 7.54 19.79
CA HIS A 297 -8.03 8.23 20.78
C HIS A 297 -8.59 7.99 22.19
N GLU A 298 -7.71 7.76 23.15
CA GLU A 298 -8.10 7.41 24.54
C GLU A 298 -9.03 8.46 25.18
N LYS A 299 -8.68 9.75 25.05
CA LYS A 299 -9.41 10.87 25.67
C LYS A 299 -10.46 11.49 24.75
N HIS A 300 -10.22 11.53 23.44
CA HIS A 300 -11.08 12.21 22.47
C HIS A 300 -11.83 11.20 21.61
N LYS A 301 -13.08 10.96 21.95
CA LYS A 301 -13.90 9.88 21.36
C LYS A 301 -14.25 10.07 19.89
N ASN A 302 -14.07 11.28 19.37
CA ASN A 302 -14.31 11.68 17.98
C ASN A 302 -13.05 11.68 17.10
N LEU A 303 -11.87 11.30 17.65
CA LEU A 303 -10.62 11.20 16.92
C LEU A 303 -10.19 9.75 16.72
N TYR A 304 -9.86 9.40 15.50
CA TYR A 304 -9.46 8.05 15.09
C TYR A 304 -8.18 8.07 14.27
N VAL A 305 -7.45 6.95 14.29
CA VAL A 305 -6.25 6.75 13.47
C VAL A 305 -6.42 5.55 12.56
N PHE A 306 -5.92 5.68 11.33
CA PHE A 306 -5.77 4.59 10.37
C PHE A 306 -4.39 4.66 9.72
N ASN A 307 -3.44 3.85 10.21
CA ASN A 307 -2.04 3.98 9.83
C ASN A 307 -1.32 2.62 9.85
N GLY A 308 0.00 2.63 9.62
CA GLY A 308 0.85 1.45 9.75
C GLY A 308 0.68 0.40 8.65
N LEU A 309 0.21 0.78 7.46
CA LEU A 309 -0.08 -0.16 6.36
C LEU A 309 1.19 -0.84 5.80
N GLY A 310 2.36 -0.26 6.03
CA GLY A 310 3.66 -0.80 5.61
C GLY A 310 3.77 -1.02 4.10
N ALA A 311 4.34 -2.15 3.69
CA ALA A 311 4.51 -2.51 2.28
C ALA A 311 3.26 -3.14 1.64
N ARG A 312 2.13 -3.20 2.34
CA ARG A 312 0.87 -3.83 1.89
C ARG A 312 -0.30 -2.87 1.92
N GLY A 313 -0.04 -1.62 1.57
CA GLY A 313 -0.99 -0.52 1.64
C GLY A 313 -2.32 -0.80 0.94
N ILE A 314 -2.30 -1.47 -0.21
CA ILE A 314 -3.50 -1.81 -0.97
C ILE A 314 -4.39 -2.78 -0.20
N LEU A 315 -3.84 -3.95 0.17
CA LEU A 315 -4.60 -5.00 0.86
C LEU A 315 -5.05 -4.56 2.25
N ASN A 316 -4.12 -4.06 3.07
CA ASN A 316 -4.43 -3.58 4.41
C ASN A 316 -5.35 -2.35 4.38
N GLY A 317 -5.10 -1.39 3.48
CA GLY A 317 -5.91 -0.18 3.37
C GLY A 317 -7.35 -0.49 2.97
N CYS A 318 -7.53 -1.36 1.99
CA CYS A 318 -8.84 -1.76 1.52
C CYS A 318 -9.63 -2.54 2.60
N TYR A 319 -9.06 -3.62 3.11
CA TYR A 319 -9.77 -4.49 4.06
C TYR A 319 -10.08 -3.79 5.38
N PHE A 320 -9.09 -3.15 5.96
CA PHE A 320 -9.24 -2.50 7.27
C PHE A 320 -9.96 -1.16 7.22
N SER A 321 -10.22 -0.57 6.05
CA SER A 321 -11.12 0.57 5.92
C SER A 321 -12.54 0.24 6.36
N LYS A 322 -13.02 -0.96 5.99
CA LYS A 322 -14.34 -1.46 6.41
C LYS A 322 -14.37 -1.77 7.90
N GLU A 323 -13.32 -2.41 8.44
CA GLU A 323 -13.22 -2.70 9.88
C GLU A 323 -13.25 -1.42 10.72
N LEU A 324 -12.53 -0.37 10.28
CA LEU A 324 -12.54 0.91 10.96
C LEU A 324 -13.90 1.61 10.87
N PHE A 325 -14.53 1.58 9.70
CA PHE A 325 -15.87 2.15 9.52
C PHE A 325 -16.88 1.48 10.44
N ASP A 326 -16.90 0.14 10.49
CA ASP A 326 -17.80 -0.60 11.36
C ASP A 326 -17.55 -0.32 12.85
N PHE A 327 -16.29 -0.13 13.23
CA PHE A 327 -15.92 0.24 14.58
C PHE A 327 -16.40 1.66 14.96
N ILE A 328 -16.25 2.63 14.06
CA ILE A 328 -16.69 4.02 14.31
C ILE A 328 -18.21 4.10 14.42
N GLU A 329 -18.94 3.31 13.63
CA GLU A 329 -20.41 3.25 13.63
C GLU A 329 -20.97 2.27 14.68
N ASP A 330 -20.14 1.83 15.63
CA ASP A 330 -20.50 0.90 16.73
C ASP A 330 -21.14 -0.42 16.25
N LYS A 331 -20.80 -0.87 15.04
CA LYS A 331 -21.30 -2.14 14.45
C LYS A 331 -20.47 -3.34 14.87
N LYS A 332 -19.18 -3.14 15.13
CA LYS A 332 -18.22 -4.21 15.43
C LYS A 332 -16.98 -3.69 16.15
N ASP A 333 -16.46 -4.45 17.09
CA ASP A 333 -15.15 -4.19 17.68
C ASP A 333 -14.02 -4.47 16.70
N LEU A 334 -12.91 -3.74 16.84
CA LEU A 334 -11.69 -4.00 16.07
C LEU A 334 -11.04 -5.32 16.50
N LEU A 335 -10.46 -6.03 15.54
CA LEU A 335 -9.60 -7.15 15.84
C LEU A 335 -8.44 -6.72 16.78
N PRO A 336 -8.11 -7.49 17.82
CA PRO A 336 -7.04 -7.15 18.75
C PRO A 336 -5.70 -6.86 18.06
N GLU A 337 -5.39 -7.59 16.97
CA GLU A 337 -4.16 -7.47 16.21
C GLU A 337 -3.99 -6.13 15.48
N VAL A 338 -5.07 -5.38 15.24
CA VAL A 338 -5.02 -4.07 14.58
C VAL A 338 -5.42 -2.93 15.50
N ASN A 339 -6.02 -3.21 16.64
CA ASN A 339 -6.47 -2.20 17.59
C ASN A 339 -5.27 -1.43 18.18
N LEU A 340 -5.38 -0.11 18.21
CA LEU A 340 -4.39 0.78 18.83
C LEU A 340 -4.11 0.41 20.30
N THR A 341 -5.09 -0.08 21.02
CA THR A 341 -4.97 -0.44 22.46
C THR A 341 -3.94 -1.53 22.73
N ARG A 342 -3.57 -2.36 21.72
CA ARG A 342 -2.52 -3.38 21.87
C ARG A 342 -1.14 -2.83 22.26
N PHE A 343 -0.95 -1.51 22.13
CA PHE A 343 0.28 -0.83 22.51
C PHE A 343 0.16 -0.06 23.85
N THR A 344 -1.05 0.11 24.38
CA THR A 344 -1.28 0.81 25.66
C THR A 344 -1.33 -0.16 26.83
N GLU A 345 -1.67 -1.42 26.61
CA GLU A 345 -1.76 -2.46 27.65
C GLU A 345 -0.39 -3.05 28.06
N GLN A 346 0.72 -2.62 27.41
CA GLN A 346 2.08 -3.10 27.69
C GLN A 346 2.92 -2.12 28.53
N LYS A 347 2.31 -1.08 29.13
CA LYS A 347 2.99 -0.12 30.00
C LYS A 347 2.80 -0.42 31.48
#